data_b0fcf0beedb2b5f19d7a3e9dc2682357
#
_entry.id   b0fcf0beedb2b5f19d7a3e9dc2682357
#
_cell.length_a   1.000
_cell.length_b   1.000
_cell.length_c   1.000
_cell.angle_alpha   90.00
_cell.angle_beta   90.00
_cell.angle_gamma   90.00
#
_symmetry.space_group_name_H-M   'P 1'
#
loop_
_entity.id
_entity.type
_entity.pdbx_description
1 polymer ?
#
loop_
_entity_poly.entity_id
_entity_poly.type
_entity_poly.pdbx_seq_one_letter_code
_entity_poly.pdbx_strand_id
1 'polypeptide(L)'
;RDRFVMSKGHCSPAVYPTLALRGFFPVEELKMFRRIDGHMSGHVEMKHVPGVDMSTGSLGQGISTAVGMALAGKLGNKDYRVYAVLGDGEVAEGQVWEAFMAANKYHLDNLCAIVDVNGLQIDGKTCDVMPTEPLDDKFRSFGAHVITIDGHDFDAIEAAFAEAKATKGQPTVILAKTVKGK
;
A
#
# COMPACT_ATOMS: atom_id res chain seq x y z
N ARG A 1 17.66 -1.91 -1.85
CA ARG A 1 16.59 -0.94 -2.05
C ARG A 1 15.26 -1.59 -1.71
N ASP A 2 14.47 -0.98 -0.82
CA ASP A 2 13.12 -1.40 -0.47
C ASP A 2 12.18 -1.39 -1.69
N ARG A 3 11.07 -2.10 -1.59
CA ARG A 3 10.00 -2.19 -2.61
C ARG A 3 8.76 -1.45 -2.15
N PHE A 4 8.10 -0.79 -3.10
CA PHE A 4 6.88 -0.05 -2.84
C PHE A 4 5.78 -0.45 -3.81
N VAL A 5 4.63 -0.86 -3.28
CA VAL A 5 3.45 -1.25 -4.05
C VAL A 5 2.27 -0.35 -3.68
N MET A 6 1.84 0.50 -4.59
CA MET A 6 0.59 1.23 -4.45
C MET A 6 -0.57 0.32 -4.86
N SER A 7 -1.09 -0.51 -3.94
CA SER A 7 -2.15 -1.50 -4.23
C SER A 7 -3.41 -0.83 -4.76
N LYS A 8 -3.84 0.30 -4.17
CA LYS A 8 -4.87 1.17 -4.72
C LYS A 8 -4.35 1.98 -5.91
N GLY A 9 -4.17 1.32 -7.04
CA GLY A 9 -3.48 1.87 -8.22
C GLY A 9 -4.05 3.15 -8.81
N HIS A 10 -5.33 3.47 -8.52
CA HIS A 10 -5.96 4.75 -8.88
C HIS A 10 -5.34 5.97 -8.17
N CYS A 11 -4.47 5.76 -7.17
CA CYS A 11 -3.68 6.83 -6.55
C CYS A 11 -2.38 7.16 -7.30
N SER A 12 -2.28 6.81 -8.59
CA SER A 12 -1.19 7.26 -9.48
C SER A 12 -0.93 8.77 -9.43
N PRO A 13 -1.95 9.68 -9.24
CA PRO A 13 -1.69 11.12 -9.05
C PRO A 13 -0.86 11.48 -7.81
N ALA A 14 -0.74 10.59 -6.83
CA ALA A 14 0.16 10.78 -5.70
C ALA A 14 1.53 10.13 -5.95
N VAL A 15 1.56 8.96 -6.60
CA VAL A 15 2.77 8.20 -6.86
C VAL A 15 3.70 8.91 -7.86
N TYR A 16 3.16 9.31 -9.01
CA TYR A 16 3.97 9.88 -10.08
C TYR A 16 4.65 11.20 -9.68
N PRO A 17 3.96 12.20 -9.08
CA PRO A 17 4.65 13.39 -8.60
C PRO A 17 5.70 13.09 -7.53
N THR A 18 5.42 12.13 -6.62
CA THR A 18 6.41 11.74 -5.61
C THR A 18 7.67 11.18 -6.25
N LEU A 19 7.54 10.32 -7.27
CA LEU A 19 8.68 9.76 -8.01
C LEU A 19 9.44 10.84 -8.78
N ALA A 20 8.73 11.76 -9.44
CA ALA A 20 9.34 12.88 -10.15
C ALA A 20 10.15 13.79 -9.19
N LEU A 21 9.56 14.17 -8.05
CA LEU A 21 10.24 14.96 -7.02
C LEU A 21 11.42 14.22 -6.39
N ARG A 22 11.39 12.89 -6.38
CA ARG A 22 12.54 12.05 -5.98
C ARG A 22 13.58 11.85 -7.08
N GLY A 23 13.39 12.47 -8.26
CA GLY A 23 14.34 12.46 -9.36
C GLY A 23 14.35 11.20 -10.22
N PHE A 24 13.27 10.40 -10.22
CA PHE A 24 13.18 9.22 -11.09
C PHE A 24 12.96 9.59 -12.56
N PHE A 25 12.32 10.73 -12.82
CA PHE A 25 12.07 11.29 -14.14
C PHE A 25 11.78 12.81 -14.00
N PRO A 26 11.88 13.60 -15.10
CA PRO A 26 11.60 15.03 -15.07
C PRO A 26 10.17 15.37 -14.66
N VAL A 27 10.00 16.41 -13.82
CA VAL A 27 8.68 16.87 -13.35
C VAL A 27 7.77 17.27 -14.50
N GLU A 28 8.33 17.78 -15.60
CA GLU A 28 7.62 18.18 -16.80
C GLU A 28 6.84 17.04 -17.46
N GLU A 29 7.29 15.80 -17.29
CA GLU A 29 6.61 14.60 -17.81
C GLU A 29 5.25 14.35 -17.15
N LEU A 30 4.98 14.91 -15.96
CA LEU A 30 3.67 14.83 -15.32
C LEU A 30 2.54 15.39 -16.19
N LYS A 31 2.85 16.27 -17.15
CA LYS A 31 1.88 16.77 -18.15
C LYS A 31 1.35 15.68 -19.07
N MET A 32 2.02 14.53 -19.14
CA MET A 32 1.61 13.37 -19.93
C MET A 32 0.60 12.47 -19.22
N PHE A 33 0.23 12.80 -17.98
CA PHE A 33 -0.72 12.01 -17.21
C PHE A 33 -2.10 11.92 -17.88
N ARG A 34 -2.57 10.68 -18.11
CA ARG A 34 -3.86 10.36 -18.73
C ARG A 34 -4.10 10.99 -20.11
N ARG A 35 -3.04 11.33 -20.83
CA ARG A 35 -3.16 11.74 -22.23
C ARG A 35 -3.11 10.52 -23.14
N ILE A 36 -3.78 10.60 -24.30
CA ILE A 36 -3.83 9.51 -25.27
C ILE A 36 -2.44 9.22 -25.90
N ASP A 37 -1.63 10.26 -26.01
CA ASP A 37 -0.25 10.23 -26.49
C ASP A 37 0.79 10.11 -25.36
N GLY A 38 0.30 9.97 -24.12
CA GLY A 38 1.13 9.93 -22.92
C GLY A 38 1.44 8.51 -22.44
N HIS A 39 2.53 8.38 -21.73
CA HIS A 39 2.98 7.13 -21.14
C HIS A 39 2.57 6.95 -19.66
N MET A 40 1.94 7.97 -19.05
CA MET A 40 1.48 7.94 -17.66
C MET A 40 -0.01 7.62 -17.59
N SER A 41 -0.34 6.37 -17.32
CA SER A 41 -1.73 5.90 -17.23
C SER A 41 -2.42 6.37 -15.94
N GLY A 42 -3.76 6.27 -15.92
CA GLY A 42 -4.58 6.61 -14.76
C GLY A 42 -4.42 5.68 -13.56
N HIS A 43 -3.81 4.51 -13.75
CA HIS A 43 -3.39 3.59 -12.70
C HIS A 43 -1.88 3.46 -12.70
N VAL A 44 -1.31 3.05 -11.57
CA VAL A 44 0.14 2.90 -11.45
C VAL A 44 0.66 1.85 -12.42
N GLU A 45 1.66 2.22 -13.24
CA GLU A 45 2.14 1.40 -14.34
C GLU A 45 3.69 1.33 -14.36
N MET A 46 4.24 0.11 -14.25
CA MET A 46 5.68 -0.12 -14.10
C MET A 46 6.46 -0.17 -15.41
N LYS A 47 5.80 -0.46 -16.55
CA LYS A 47 6.50 -0.63 -17.83
C LYS A 47 7.01 0.68 -18.42
N HIS A 48 6.28 1.77 -18.15
CA HIS A 48 6.54 3.06 -18.77
C HIS A 48 6.94 4.14 -17.77
N VAL A 49 6.71 3.95 -16.45
CA VAL A 49 7.04 4.96 -15.43
C VAL A 49 8.19 4.50 -14.56
N PRO A 50 9.37 5.16 -14.67
CA PRO A 50 10.53 4.82 -13.87
C PRO A 50 10.26 4.93 -12.37
N GLY A 51 10.77 3.97 -11.60
CA GLY A 51 10.62 3.95 -10.13
C GLY A 51 9.40 3.21 -9.62
N VAL A 52 8.45 2.84 -10.47
CA VAL A 52 7.31 2.01 -10.12
C VAL A 52 7.75 0.54 -10.04
N ASP A 53 7.56 -0.09 -8.90
CA ASP A 53 7.97 -1.50 -8.68
C ASP A 53 6.90 -2.49 -9.18
N MET A 54 5.62 -2.09 -9.30
CA MET A 54 4.52 -2.95 -9.74
C MET A 54 3.36 -2.16 -10.33
N SER A 55 2.85 -2.61 -11.48
CA SER A 55 1.58 -2.13 -12.05
C SER A 55 0.41 -2.64 -11.20
N THR A 56 -0.51 -1.73 -10.85
CA THR A 56 -1.68 -2.04 -10.02
C THR A 56 -2.94 -1.34 -10.54
N GLY A 57 -4.10 -1.69 -9.98
CA GLY A 57 -5.38 -1.09 -10.36
C GLY A 57 -6.54 -2.03 -10.13
N SER A 58 -6.35 -3.34 -10.30
CA SER A 58 -7.28 -4.37 -9.82
C SER A 58 -7.12 -4.46 -8.31
N LEU A 59 -8.13 -3.98 -7.58
CA LEU A 59 -8.10 -3.88 -6.12
C LEU A 59 -7.88 -5.26 -5.47
N GLY A 60 -7.16 -5.28 -4.37
CA GLY A 60 -6.80 -6.50 -3.63
C GLY A 60 -5.62 -7.29 -4.21
N GLN A 61 -5.20 -7.03 -5.47
CA GLN A 61 -4.12 -7.79 -6.12
C GLN A 61 -2.72 -7.33 -5.69
N GLY A 62 -2.56 -6.03 -5.47
CA GLY A 62 -1.25 -5.45 -5.15
C GLY A 62 -0.64 -6.00 -3.86
N ILE A 63 -1.45 -6.25 -2.85
CA ILE A 63 -0.96 -6.82 -1.58
C ILE A 63 -0.42 -8.25 -1.76
N SER A 64 -1.04 -9.08 -2.62
CA SER A 64 -0.52 -10.42 -2.91
C SER A 64 0.84 -10.36 -3.60
N THR A 65 1.03 -9.40 -4.51
CA THR A 65 2.33 -9.16 -5.13
C THR A 65 3.37 -8.72 -4.10
N ALA A 66 2.99 -7.82 -3.17
CA ALA A 66 3.86 -7.39 -2.07
C ALA A 66 4.27 -8.55 -1.17
N VAL A 67 3.34 -9.47 -0.86
CA VAL A 67 3.63 -10.73 -0.14
C VAL A 67 4.66 -11.57 -0.89
N GLY A 68 4.49 -11.74 -2.21
CA GLY A 68 5.45 -12.44 -3.06
C GLY A 68 6.85 -11.80 -3.04
N MET A 69 6.92 -10.46 -3.12
CA MET A 69 8.19 -9.73 -3.03
C MET A 69 8.84 -9.90 -1.65
N ALA A 70 8.07 -9.82 -0.56
CA ALA A 70 8.58 -10.00 0.78
C ALA A 70 9.11 -11.42 1.02
N LEU A 71 8.38 -12.43 0.56
CA LEU A 71 8.79 -13.83 0.61
C LEU A 71 10.08 -14.07 -0.20
N ALA A 72 10.15 -13.53 -1.41
CA ALA A 72 11.36 -13.61 -2.25
C ALA A 72 12.58 -12.97 -1.55
N GLY A 73 12.37 -11.85 -0.84
CA GLY A 73 13.42 -11.22 -0.03
C GLY A 73 13.95 -12.14 1.07
N LYS A 74 13.05 -12.77 1.82
CA LYS A 74 13.43 -13.73 2.88
C LYS A 74 14.14 -14.97 2.32
N LEU A 75 13.59 -15.59 1.28
CA LEU A 75 14.19 -16.77 0.66
C LEU A 75 15.57 -16.46 0.05
N GLY A 76 15.74 -15.27 -0.51
CA GLY A 76 17.01 -14.81 -1.08
C GLY A 76 17.98 -14.20 -0.08
N ASN A 77 17.67 -14.20 1.23
CA ASN A 77 18.47 -13.53 2.29
C ASN A 77 18.80 -12.07 1.93
N LYS A 78 17.80 -11.34 1.39
CA LYS A 78 17.94 -9.93 1.03
C LYS A 78 17.45 -9.03 2.16
N ASP A 79 18.21 -7.97 2.39
CA ASP A 79 17.92 -6.95 3.42
C ASP A 79 17.08 -5.80 2.82
N TYR A 80 15.89 -6.11 2.30
CA TYR A 80 14.93 -5.11 1.89
C TYR A 80 13.56 -5.34 2.52
N ARG A 81 12.83 -4.27 2.69
CA ARG A 81 11.45 -4.29 3.15
C ARG A 81 10.51 -4.02 1.99
N VAL A 82 9.28 -4.45 2.15
CA VAL A 82 8.21 -4.21 1.18
C VAL A 82 7.11 -3.41 1.88
N TYR A 83 6.73 -2.31 1.25
CA TYR A 83 5.65 -1.43 1.69
C TYR A 83 4.52 -1.48 0.68
N ALA A 84 3.29 -1.71 1.15
CA ALA A 84 2.09 -1.72 0.30
C ALA A 84 1.06 -0.73 0.84
N VAL A 85 0.48 0.10 -0.04
CA VAL A 85 -0.59 1.04 0.34
C VAL A 85 -1.91 0.57 -0.24
N LEU A 86 -2.87 0.32 0.66
CA LEU A 86 -4.23 -0.11 0.35
C LEU A 86 -5.24 1.00 0.69
N GLY A 87 -6.45 0.90 0.14
CA GLY A 87 -7.60 1.67 0.60
C GLY A 87 -8.49 0.85 1.53
N ASP A 88 -9.23 1.50 2.42
CA ASP A 88 -10.19 0.85 3.31
C ASP A 88 -11.35 0.17 2.56
N GLY A 89 -11.79 0.75 1.43
CA GLY A 89 -12.73 0.09 0.52
C GLY A 89 -12.11 -1.11 -0.21
N GLU A 90 -10.82 -1.06 -0.54
CA GLU A 90 -10.08 -2.18 -1.15
C GLU A 90 -10.03 -3.41 -0.23
N VAL A 91 -10.04 -3.21 1.07
CA VAL A 91 -9.99 -4.29 2.07
C VAL A 91 -11.24 -5.18 2.03
N ALA A 92 -12.32 -4.76 1.35
CA ALA A 92 -13.47 -5.63 1.08
C ALA A 92 -13.13 -6.80 0.14
N GLU A 93 -12.03 -6.72 -0.62
CA GLU A 93 -11.59 -7.82 -1.49
C GLU A 93 -11.07 -9.01 -0.67
N GLY A 94 -11.63 -10.22 -0.90
CA GLY A 94 -11.25 -11.43 -0.18
C GLY A 94 -9.76 -11.76 -0.27
N GLN A 95 -9.14 -11.42 -1.40
CA GLN A 95 -7.71 -11.65 -1.64
C GLN A 95 -6.81 -10.88 -0.67
N VAL A 96 -7.24 -9.75 -0.11
CA VAL A 96 -6.48 -9.05 0.94
C VAL A 96 -6.27 -9.97 2.14
N TRP A 97 -7.32 -10.66 2.57
CA TRP A 97 -7.27 -11.57 3.72
C TRP A 97 -6.47 -12.84 3.42
N GLU A 98 -6.60 -13.38 2.21
CA GLU A 98 -5.75 -14.51 1.75
C GLU A 98 -4.27 -14.13 1.75
N ALA A 99 -3.94 -12.91 1.32
CA ALA A 99 -2.57 -12.40 1.36
C ALA A 99 -2.04 -12.30 2.79
N PHE A 100 -2.85 -11.85 3.76
CA PHE A 100 -2.44 -11.78 5.16
C PHE A 100 -2.31 -13.16 5.81
N MET A 101 -3.16 -14.13 5.45
CA MET A 101 -2.95 -15.53 5.88
C MET A 101 -1.58 -16.05 5.42
N ALA A 102 -1.22 -15.79 4.16
CA ALA A 102 0.09 -16.17 3.63
C ALA A 102 1.24 -15.40 4.31
N ALA A 103 1.09 -14.08 4.50
CA ALA A 103 2.08 -13.25 5.17
C ALA A 103 2.36 -13.70 6.60
N ASN A 104 1.32 -14.07 7.35
CA ASN A 104 1.45 -14.64 8.69
C ASN A 104 2.11 -16.02 8.66
N LYS A 105 1.66 -16.91 7.76
CA LYS A 105 2.21 -18.26 7.59
C LYS A 105 3.72 -18.25 7.37
N TYR A 106 4.22 -17.29 6.60
CA TYR A 106 5.64 -17.18 6.26
C TYR A 106 6.40 -16.18 7.14
N HIS A 107 5.76 -15.66 8.20
CA HIS A 107 6.38 -14.72 9.14
C HIS A 107 7.04 -13.53 8.45
N LEU A 108 6.31 -12.87 7.52
CA LEU A 108 6.86 -11.81 6.69
C LEU A 108 6.98 -10.49 7.46
N ASP A 109 7.89 -10.42 8.42
CA ASP A 109 8.19 -9.22 9.20
C ASP A 109 8.89 -8.10 8.40
N ASN A 110 9.25 -8.40 7.16
CA ASN A 110 9.71 -7.43 6.18
C ASN A 110 8.58 -6.85 5.31
N LEU A 111 7.31 -7.21 5.58
CA LEU A 111 6.13 -6.63 4.95
C LEU A 111 5.47 -5.63 5.90
N CYS A 112 5.24 -4.40 5.41
CA CYS A 112 4.45 -3.37 6.07
C CYS A 112 3.36 -2.90 5.11
N ALA A 113 2.10 -3.16 5.44
CA ALA A 113 0.96 -2.62 4.72
C ALA A 113 0.46 -1.36 5.42
N ILE A 114 0.09 -0.36 4.64
CA ILE A 114 -0.55 0.87 5.11
C ILE A 114 -1.96 0.90 4.52
N VAL A 115 -2.97 0.98 5.35
CA VAL A 115 -4.36 1.14 4.91
C VAL A 115 -4.74 2.61 5.09
N ASP A 116 -5.07 3.28 4.00
CA ASP A 116 -5.64 4.62 3.99
C ASP A 116 -7.11 4.53 4.40
N VAL A 117 -7.37 4.80 5.68
CA VAL A 117 -8.70 4.72 6.30
C VAL A 117 -9.35 6.10 6.19
N ASN A 118 -9.91 6.40 5.03
CA ASN A 118 -10.58 7.68 4.75
C ASN A 118 -12.11 7.59 4.81
N GLY A 119 -12.68 6.41 5.03
CA GLY A 119 -14.11 6.17 5.16
C GLY A 119 -14.90 6.27 3.85
N LEU A 120 -14.22 6.36 2.69
CA LEU A 120 -14.88 6.57 1.41
C LEU A 120 -14.48 5.50 0.38
N GLN A 121 -15.47 5.03 -0.37
CA GLN A 121 -15.31 4.08 -1.48
C GLN A 121 -16.11 4.56 -2.67
N ILE A 122 -15.44 4.90 -3.78
CA ILE A 122 -16.03 5.41 -5.02
C ILE A 122 -17.12 6.47 -4.75
N ASP A 123 -18.37 6.05 -4.66
CA ASP A 123 -19.56 6.91 -4.65
C ASP A 123 -20.17 7.10 -3.25
N GLY A 124 -19.60 6.51 -2.20
CA GLY A 124 -20.20 6.58 -0.87
C GLY A 124 -19.25 6.30 0.28
N LYS A 125 -19.81 6.33 1.48
CA LYS A 125 -19.09 5.93 2.68
C LYS A 125 -18.88 4.42 2.69
N THR A 126 -17.74 3.96 3.16
CA THR A 126 -17.46 2.51 3.27
C THR A 126 -18.50 1.79 4.12
N CYS A 127 -19.00 2.41 5.18
CA CYS A 127 -20.04 1.81 6.02
C CYS A 127 -21.39 1.61 5.29
N ASP A 128 -21.67 2.37 4.25
CA ASP A 128 -22.92 2.30 3.49
C ASP A 128 -22.79 1.41 2.25
N VAL A 129 -21.58 1.39 1.63
CA VAL A 129 -21.31 0.62 0.42
C VAL A 129 -20.97 -0.84 0.75
N MET A 130 -19.90 -1.03 1.54
CA MET A 130 -19.46 -2.35 2.02
C MET A 130 -18.68 -2.15 3.33
N PRO A 131 -19.31 -2.44 4.49
CA PRO A 131 -18.68 -2.25 5.80
C PRO A 131 -17.45 -3.13 5.99
N THR A 132 -16.28 -2.53 6.09
CA THR A 132 -15.02 -3.24 6.31
C THR A 132 -14.57 -3.25 7.77
N GLU A 133 -15.11 -2.36 8.59
CA GLU A 133 -14.81 -2.26 10.03
C GLU A 133 -15.33 -3.49 10.84
N PRO A 134 -14.77 -3.78 12.01
CA PRO A 134 -13.54 -3.20 12.58
C PRO A 134 -12.27 -3.74 11.89
N LEU A 135 -11.43 -2.85 11.36
CA LEU A 135 -10.24 -3.26 10.61
C LEU A 135 -9.12 -3.78 11.52
N ASP A 136 -8.93 -3.16 12.67
CA ASP A 136 -7.86 -3.52 13.61
C ASP A 136 -8.04 -4.95 14.13
N ASP A 137 -9.22 -5.33 14.59
CA ASP A 137 -9.52 -6.68 15.06
C ASP A 137 -9.39 -7.71 13.94
N LYS A 138 -9.86 -7.38 12.75
CA LYS A 138 -9.75 -8.25 11.57
C LYS A 138 -8.29 -8.53 11.22
N PHE A 139 -7.45 -7.49 11.05
CA PHE A 139 -6.05 -7.69 10.74
C PHE A 139 -5.30 -8.43 11.86
N ARG A 140 -5.60 -8.15 13.14
CA ARG A 140 -5.04 -8.92 14.27
C ARG A 140 -5.42 -10.39 14.19
N SER A 141 -6.67 -10.73 13.88
CA SER A 141 -7.12 -12.11 13.76
C SER A 141 -6.45 -12.86 12.61
N PHE A 142 -6.00 -12.13 11.57
CA PHE A 142 -5.18 -12.69 10.49
C PHE A 142 -3.67 -12.69 10.80
N GLY A 143 -3.28 -12.37 12.04
CA GLY A 143 -1.91 -12.50 12.54
C GLY A 143 -0.99 -11.32 12.21
N ALA A 144 -1.54 -10.15 11.91
CA ALA A 144 -0.76 -8.94 11.71
C ALA A 144 -0.54 -8.17 13.03
N HIS A 145 0.62 -7.54 13.16
CA HIS A 145 0.83 -6.46 14.11
C HIS A 145 0.14 -5.21 13.61
N VAL A 146 -0.77 -4.62 14.39
CA VAL A 146 -1.61 -3.49 13.93
C VAL A 146 -1.30 -2.23 14.72
N ILE A 147 -1.00 -1.15 14.01
CA ILE A 147 -0.74 0.19 14.52
C ILE A 147 -1.80 1.13 13.94
N THR A 148 -2.48 1.91 14.78
CA THR A 148 -3.47 2.91 14.32
C THR A 148 -2.96 4.31 14.58
N ILE A 149 -2.96 5.17 13.56
CA ILE A 149 -2.42 6.53 13.63
C ILE A 149 -3.37 7.56 12.99
N ASP A 150 -3.16 8.82 13.30
CA ASP A 150 -3.57 9.94 12.45
C ASP A 150 -2.63 9.96 11.23
N GLY A 151 -3.18 9.72 10.03
CA GLY A 151 -2.42 9.68 8.78
C GLY A 151 -1.98 11.08 8.27
N HIS A 152 -2.30 12.14 9.00
CA HIS A 152 -1.84 13.51 8.71
C HIS A 152 -0.80 14.02 9.72
N ASP A 153 -0.46 13.21 10.74
CA ASP A 153 0.57 13.51 11.72
C ASP A 153 1.90 12.85 11.30
N PHE A 154 2.88 13.65 10.91
CA PHE A 154 4.17 13.15 10.46
C PHE A 154 4.96 12.46 11.57
N ASP A 155 4.87 12.94 12.82
CA ASP A 155 5.56 12.31 13.95
C ASP A 155 4.96 10.92 14.24
N ALA A 156 3.63 10.79 14.16
CA ALA A 156 2.94 9.51 14.31
C ALA A 156 3.29 8.54 13.15
N ILE A 157 3.39 9.05 11.93
CA ILE A 157 3.81 8.25 10.76
C ILE A 157 5.23 7.72 10.95
N GLU A 158 6.18 8.58 11.35
CA GLU A 158 7.57 8.20 11.57
C GLU A 158 7.70 7.14 12.68
N ALA A 159 7.01 7.35 13.80
CA ALA A 159 6.97 6.41 14.91
C ALA A 159 6.40 5.05 14.48
N ALA A 160 5.30 5.03 13.71
CA ALA A 160 4.69 3.81 13.20
C ALA A 160 5.63 3.02 12.28
N PHE A 161 6.36 3.70 11.39
CA PHE A 161 7.38 3.05 10.57
C PHE A 161 8.56 2.50 11.37
N ALA A 162 8.98 3.21 12.44
CA ALA A 162 10.02 2.72 13.35
C ALA A 162 9.55 1.45 14.08
N GLU A 163 8.32 1.44 14.60
CA GLU A 163 7.70 0.28 15.25
C GLU A 163 7.55 -0.90 14.27
N ALA A 164 7.08 -0.66 13.04
CA ALA A 164 6.97 -1.67 11.99
C ALA A 164 8.33 -2.31 11.65
N LYS A 165 9.41 -1.53 11.66
CA LYS A 165 10.78 -2.05 11.45
C LYS A 165 11.28 -2.90 12.61
N ALA A 166 10.88 -2.55 13.83
CA ALA A 166 11.25 -3.28 15.04
C ALA A 166 10.46 -4.59 15.22
N THR A 167 9.24 -4.66 14.67
CA THR A 167 8.36 -5.85 14.74
C THR A 167 9.01 -7.04 14.03
N LYS A 168 9.01 -8.20 14.69
CA LYS A 168 9.60 -9.45 14.19
C LYS A 168 8.59 -10.58 14.18
N GLY A 169 8.76 -11.50 13.22
CA GLY A 169 8.00 -12.74 13.11
C GLY A 169 6.58 -12.60 12.57
N GLN A 170 6.10 -11.40 12.26
CA GLN A 170 4.76 -11.17 11.74
C GLN A 170 4.72 -9.91 10.85
N PRO A 171 3.81 -9.85 9.85
CA PRO A 171 3.62 -8.64 9.05
C PRO A 171 3.04 -7.50 9.90
N THR A 172 3.30 -6.27 9.50
CA THR A 172 2.72 -5.08 10.15
C THR A 172 1.67 -4.43 9.26
N VAL A 173 0.57 -3.96 9.88
CA VAL A 173 -0.44 -3.11 9.24
C VAL A 173 -0.53 -1.79 9.99
N ILE A 174 -0.38 -0.69 9.27
CA ILE A 174 -0.61 0.66 9.77
C ILE A 174 -1.98 1.12 9.26
N LEU A 175 -2.92 1.32 10.15
CA LEU A 175 -4.23 1.92 9.86
C LEU A 175 -4.10 3.43 9.98
N ALA A 176 -3.93 4.11 8.87
CA ALA A 176 -3.76 5.54 8.80
C ALA A 176 -5.12 6.22 8.60
N LYS A 177 -5.67 6.84 9.63
CA LYS A 177 -6.90 7.63 9.53
C LYS A 177 -6.62 8.92 8.79
N THR A 178 -7.32 9.15 7.67
CA THR A 178 -7.09 10.29 6.80
C THR A 178 -8.40 10.98 6.43
N VAL A 179 -8.27 12.16 5.87
CA VAL A 179 -9.36 12.91 5.21
C VAL A 179 -9.03 12.97 3.73
N LYS A 180 -9.90 12.39 2.89
CA LYS A 180 -9.69 12.36 1.44
C LYS A 180 -9.63 13.79 0.88
N GLY A 181 -8.54 14.08 0.16
CA GLY A 181 -8.33 15.38 -0.47
C GLY A 181 -7.63 16.44 0.42
N LYS A 182 -7.21 16.08 1.63
CA LYS A 182 -6.42 16.96 2.49
C LYS A 182 -4.93 16.87 2.12
#